data_d106b62765693d23136f39bcc8ef2545
#
_entry.id   d106b62765693d23136f39bcc8ef2545
#
_cell.length_a   1.000
_cell.length_b   1.000
_cell.length_c   1.000
_cell.angle_alpha   90.00
_cell.angle_beta   90.00
_cell.angle_gamma   90.00
#
_symmetry.space_group_name_H-M   'P 1'
#
loop_
_entity.id
_entity.type
_entity.pdbx_description
1 polymer ?
#
loop_
_entity_poly.entity_id
_entity_poly.type
_entity_poly.pdbx_seq_one_letter_code
_entity_poly.pdbx_strand_id
1 'polypeptide(L)'
;MLDAASHNANMDDKSDFASIDKLVGRRVRARRTALRMSQTELGEAVGVSFQQIQKYEKGVNRIGASRLSAISAVLQVPVTHFFEEPSAKSASLASLEDPATVDLVRAFDEISDPAVRERLVELTQSLAIALAGR
;
A
#
# COMPACT_ATOMS: atom_id res chain seq x y z
N MET A 1 3.77 -25.67 29.08
CA MET A 1 4.32 -24.52 28.34
C MET A 1 3.56 -24.20 27.04
N LEU A 2 3.31 -25.20 26.21
CA LEU A 2 2.53 -25.00 24.97
C LEU A 2 1.05 -24.66 25.23
N ASP A 3 0.47 -25.19 26.31
CA ASP A 3 -0.93 -24.96 26.66
C ASP A 3 -1.20 -23.52 27.14
N ALA A 4 -0.26 -22.91 27.84
CA ALA A 4 -0.38 -21.54 28.30
C ALA A 4 -0.26 -20.53 27.12
N ALA A 5 0.56 -20.84 26.15
CA ALA A 5 0.72 -20.00 24.95
C ALA A 5 -0.52 -20.06 24.06
N SER A 6 -1.13 -21.25 23.88
CA SER A 6 -2.34 -21.38 23.08
C SER A 6 -3.57 -20.80 23.75
N HIS A 7 -3.60 -20.76 25.08
CA HIS A 7 -4.71 -20.15 25.82
C HIS A 7 -4.67 -18.62 25.75
N ASN A 8 -3.48 -18.03 25.80
CA ASN A 8 -3.31 -16.59 25.61
C ASN A 8 -3.60 -16.16 24.18
N ALA A 9 -3.28 -16.99 23.19
CA ALA A 9 -3.56 -16.72 21.80
C ALA A 9 -5.04 -16.52 21.49
N ASN A 10 -5.94 -17.18 22.24
CA ASN A 10 -7.38 -17.06 22.02
C ASN A 10 -7.98 -15.74 22.52
N MET A 11 -7.41 -15.10 23.53
CA MET A 11 -7.89 -13.79 24.01
C MET A 11 -7.30 -12.62 23.24
N ASP A 12 -6.04 -12.75 22.84
CA ASP A 12 -5.35 -11.74 22.03
C ASP A 12 -5.79 -11.77 20.57
N ASP A 13 -6.35 -12.91 20.13
CA ASP A 13 -6.67 -13.19 18.74
C ASP A 13 -7.69 -12.20 18.16
N LYS A 14 -8.76 -11.88 18.90
CA LYS A 14 -9.78 -10.93 18.44
C LYS A 14 -9.24 -9.50 18.34
N SER A 15 -8.39 -9.12 19.30
CA SER A 15 -7.73 -7.83 19.31
C SER A 15 -6.74 -7.71 18.14
N ASP A 16 -5.98 -8.79 17.90
CA ASP A 16 -5.00 -8.85 16.82
C ASP A 16 -5.68 -8.82 15.46
N PHE A 17 -6.79 -9.52 15.28
CA PHE A 17 -7.55 -9.50 14.04
C PHE A 17 -8.13 -8.10 13.76
N ALA A 18 -8.67 -7.43 14.78
CA ALA A 18 -9.16 -6.06 14.63
C ALA A 18 -8.03 -5.08 14.28
N SER A 19 -6.85 -5.26 14.88
CA SER A 19 -5.66 -4.45 14.58
C SER A 19 -5.16 -4.69 13.16
N ILE A 20 -5.18 -5.93 12.71
CA ILE A 20 -4.79 -6.29 11.33
C ILE A 20 -5.77 -5.69 10.34
N ASP A 21 -7.08 -5.79 10.59
CA ASP A 21 -8.10 -5.23 9.71
C ASP A 21 -7.93 -3.72 9.56
N LYS A 22 -7.60 -3.02 10.64
CA LYS A 22 -7.33 -1.58 10.62
C LYS A 22 -6.05 -1.25 9.87
N LEU A 23 -4.99 -2.04 10.07
CA LEU A 23 -3.72 -1.86 9.34
C LEU A 23 -3.95 -2.04 7.84
N VAL A 24 -4.59 -3.14 7.45
CA VAL A 24 -4.89 -3.43 6.04
C VAL A 24 -5.72 -2.29 5.45
N GLY A 25 -6.76 -1.85 6.16
CA GLY A 25 -7.61 -0.75 5.70
C GLY A 25 -6.85 0.54 5.47
N ARG A 26 -5.98 0.91 6.40
CA ARG A 26 -5.13 2.11 6.27
C ARG A 26 -4.20 2.01 5.07
N ARG A 27 -3.60 0.84 4.86
CA ARG A 27 -2.67 0.63 3.75
C ARG A 27 -3.39 0.67 2.40
N VAL A 28 -4.58 0.10 2.32
CA VAL A 28 -5.43 0.19 1.12
C VAL A 28 -5.73 1.66 0.81
N ARG A 29 -6.16 2.42 1.81
CA ARG A 29 -6.46 3.85 1.64
C ARG A 29 -5.22 4.64 1.18
N ALA A 30 -4.08 4.41 1.83
CA ALA A 30 -2.84 5.12 1.51
C ALA A 30 -2.42 4.87 0.06
N ARG A 31 -2.43 3.61 -0.38
CA ARG A 31 -2.07 3.28 -1.76
C ARG A 31 -3.08 3.81 -2.76
N ARG A 32 -4.39 3.70 -2.46
CA ARG A 32 -5.44 4.25 -3.31
C ARG A 32 -5.27 5.75 -3.51
N THR A 33 -5.03 6.50 -2.43
CA THR A 33 -4.85 7.95 -2.52
C THR A 33 -3.54 8.31 -3.25
N ALA A 34 -2.49 7.51 -3.10
CA ALA A 34 -1.24 7.69 -3.85
C ALA A 34 -1.46 7.55 -5.35
N LEU A 35 -2.37 6.67 -5.77
CA LEU A 35 -2.76 6.50 -7.16
C LEU A 35 -3.80 7.53 -7.63
N ARG A 36 -4.22 8.44 -6.76
CA ARG A 36 -5.25 9.47 -7.04
C ARG A 36 -6.58 8.86 -7.45
N MET A 37 -6.88 7.69 -6.88
CA MET A 37 -8.10 6.93 -7.17
C MET A 37 -9.14 7.22 -6.09
N SER A 38 -10.40 7.42 -6.49
CA SER A 38 -11.50 7.59 -5.54
C SER A 38 -11.96 6.24 -4.98
N GLN A 39 -12.69 6.28 -3.87
CA GLN A 39 -13.32 5.08 -3.32
C GLN A 39 -14.33 4.47 -4.30
N THR A 40 -15.05 5.32 -5.05
CA THR A 40 -15.98 4.86 -6.09
C THR A 40 -15.24 4.13 -7.21
N GLU A 41 -14.13 4.68 -7.68
CA GLU A 41 -13.32 4.06 -8.72
C GLU A 41 -12.77 2.70 -8.27
N LEU A 42 -12.25 2.62 -7.06
CA LEU A 42 -11.77 1.35 -6.53
C LEU A 42 -12.93 0.34 -6.38
N GLY A 43 -14.06 0.79 -5.85
CA GLY A 43 -15.24 -0.06 -5.69
C GLY A 43 -15.71 -0.63 -7.02
N GLU A 44 -15.82 0.19 -8.04
CA GLU A 44 -16.21 -0.24 -9.39
C GLU A 44 -15.22 -1.26 -9.96
N ALA A 45 -13.92 -1.03 -9.76
CA ALA A 45 -12.89 -1.92 -10.28
C ALA A 45 -12.92 -3.32 -9.63
N VAL A 46 -13.32 -3.41 -8.35
CA VAL A 46 -13.33 -4.69 -7.63
C VAL A 46 -14.74 -5.23 -7.35
N GLY A 47 -15.77 -4.54 -7.83
CA GLY A 47 -17.15 -5.02 -7.77
C GLY A 47 -17.84 -4.83 -6.43
N VAL A 48 -17.55 -3.77 -5.69
CA VAL A 48 -18.23 -3.41 -4.44
C VAL A 48 -18.61 -1.93 -4.45
N SER A 49 -19.53 -1.54 -3.55
CA SER A 49 -19.92 -0.13 -3.42
C SER A 49 -18.81 0.71 -2.78
N PHE A 50 -18.87 2.04 -2.96
CA PHE A 50 -17.93 2.92 -2.29
C PHE A 50 -18.10 2.89 -0.77
N GLN A 51 -19.32 2.67 -0.27
CA GLN A 51 -19.57 2.50 1.16
C GLN A 51 -18.83 1.27 1.71
N GLN A 52 -18.78 0.19 0.93
CA GLN A 52 -18.04 -1.00 1.33
C GLN A 52 -16.54 -0.72 1.36
N ILE A 53 -16.02 0.03 0.39
CA ILE A 53 -14.62 0.45 0.41
C ILE A 53 -14.33 1.30 1.64
N GLN A 54 -15.22 2.24 2.01
CA GLN A 54 -15.08 3.02 3.24
C GLN A 54 -14.96 2.12 4.47
N LYS A 55 -15.81 1.11 4.58
CA LYS A 55 -15.79 0.16 5.69
C LYS A 55 -14.50 -0.63 5.74
N TYR A 56 -13.99 -1.06 4.57
CA TYR A 56 -12.69 -1.73 4.47
C TYR A 56 -11.56 -0.82 4.96
N GLU A 57 -11.53 0.41 4.49
CA GLU A 57 -10.46 1.37 4.83
C GLU A 57 -10.45 1.76 6.30
N LYS A 58 -11.62 1.74 6.95
CA LYS A 58 -11.74 1.99 8.39
C LYS A 58 -11.47 0.77 9.26
N GLY A 59 -11.35 -0.41 8.65
CA GLY A 59 -11.17 -1.66 9.38
C GLY A 59 -12.44 -2.13 10.08
N VAL A 60 -13.60 -1.58 9.73
CA VAL A 60 -14.90 -1.99 10.29
C VAL A 60 -15.30 -3.36 9.76
N ASN A 61 -15.01 -3.62 8.49
CA ASN A 61 -15.23 -4.90 7.85
C ASN A 61 -13.90 -5.48 7.40
N ARG A 62 -13.76 -6.80 7.56
CA ARG A 62 -12.61 -7.54 7.06
C ARG A 62 -12.72 -7.74 5.56
N ILE A 63 -11.61 -7.61 4.87
CA ILE A 63 -11.52 -7.88 3.44
C ILE A 63 -11.21 -9.37 3.26
N GLY A 64 -12.11 -10.09 2.57
CA GLY A 64 -11.86 -11.50 2.27
C GLY A 64 -10.69 -11.67 1.31
N ALA A 65 -10.12 -12.88 1.29
CA ALA A 65 -8.90 -13.15 0.53
C ALA A 65 -9.04 -12.85 -0.96
N SER A 66 -10.13 -13.25 -1.59
CA SER A 66 -10.35 -13.01 -3.02
C SER A 66 -10.51 -11.52 -3.33
N ARG A 67 -11.21 -10.79 -2.46
CA ARG A 67 -11.39 -9.34 -2.62
C ARG A 67 -10.08 -8.60 -2.41
N LEU A 68 -9.30 -9.01 -1.42
CA LEU A 68 -8.00 -8.41 -1.17
C LEU A 68 -7.04 -8.64 -2.34
N SER A 69 -7.08 -9.84 -2.93
CA SER A 69 -6.30 -10.14 -4.14
C SER A 69 -6.69 -9.22 -5.30
N ALA A 70 -7.99 -8.99 -5.50
CA ALA A 70 -8.49 -8.08 -6.53
C ALA A 70 -8.03 -6.64 -6.27
N ILE A 71 -8.11 -6.18 -5.01
CA ILE A 71 -7.66 -4.86 -4.61
C ILE A 71 -6.16 -4.71 -4.88
N SER A 72 -5.35 -5.70 -4.52
CA SER A 72 -3.90 -5.65 -4.75
C SER A 72 -3.57 -5.51 -6.24
N ALA A 73 -4.29 -6.23 -7.08
CA ALA A 73 -4.10 -6.14 -8.53
C ALA A 73 -4.44 -4.74 -9.07
N VAL A 74 -5.56 -4.17 -8.64
CA VAL A 74 -6.00 -2.84 -9.06
C VAL A 74 -5.03 -1.77 -8.56
N LEU A 75 -4.57 -1.88 -7.30
CA LEU A 75 -3.65 -0.92 -6.70
C LEU A 75 -2.19 -1.17 -7.10
N GLN A 76 -1.92 -2.24 -7.83
CA GLN A 76 -0.58 -2.55 -8.37
C GLN A 76 0.48 -2.71 -7.28
N VAL A 77 0.13 -3.42 -6.23
CA VAL A 77 1.05 -3.79 -5.14
C VAL A 77 0.85 -5.26 -4.80
N PRO A 78 1.87 -5.94 -4.25
CA PRO A 78 1.67 -7.29 -3.73
C PRO A 78 0.76 -7.26 -2.51
N VAL A 79 0.04 -8.36 -2.25
CA VAL A 79 -0.84 -8.48 -1.09
C VAL A 79 -0.08 -8.21 0.22
N THR A 80 1.18 -8.62 0.29
CA THR A 80 2.05 -8.40 1.45
C THR A 80 2.19 -6.93 1.83
N HIS A 81 2.07 -6.01 0.86
CA HIS A 81 2.14 -4.57 1.11
C HIS A 81 1.14 -4.13 2.20
N PHE A 82 -0.04 -4.73 2.23
CA PHE A 82 -1.10 -4.32 3.16
C PHE A 82 -0.90 -4.82 4.60
N PHE A 83 -0.01 -5.79 4.79
CA PHE A 83 0.23 -6.41 6.10
C PHE A 83 1.48 -5.90 6.79
N GLU A 84 2.27 -5.08 6.13
CA GLU A 84 3.54 -4.61 6.68
C GLU A 84 3.35 -3.29 7.43
N GLU A 85 3.89 -3.24 8.64
CA GLU A 85 3.90 -2.01 9.42
C GLU A 85 5.04 -1.10 8.97
N PRO A 86 4.86 0.24 9.06
CA PRO A 86 5.93 1.17 8.76
C PRO A 86 7.12 0.92 9.68
N SER A 87 8.25 0.58 9.10
CA SER A 87 9.51 0.39 9.81
C SER A 87 10.64 0.96 8.95
N ALA A 88 11.84 1.03 9.51
CA ALA A 88 13.01 1.49 8.75
C ALA A 88 13.24 0.62 7.51
N LYS A 89 12.90 -0.66 7.58
CA LYS A 89 12.98 -1.59 6.43
C LYS A 89 11.92 -1.33 5.38
N SER A 90 10.81 -0.70 5.74
CA SER A 90 9.71 -0.43 4.83
C SER A 90 9.74 0.99 4.28
N ALA A 91 10.84 1.72 4.42
CA ALA A 91 10.99 3.06 3.84
C ALA A 91 10.79 3.02 2.31
N SER A 92 11.26 1.95 1.65
CA SER A 92 11.03 1.74 0.22
C SER A 92 9.56 1.44 -0.11
N LEU A 93 8.81 0.84 0.82
CA LEU A 93 7.39 0.60 0.67
C LEU A 93 6.58 1.87 0.91
N ALA A 94 7.04 2.74 1.82
CA ALA A 94 6.40 4.04 2.05
C ALA A 94 6.38 4.89 0.77
N SER A 95 7.37 4.75 -0.11
CA SER A 95 7.39 5.46 -1.39
C SER A 95 6.26 5.04 -2.33
N LEU A 96 5.74 3.81 -2.19
CA LEU A 96 4.58 3.34 -2.97
C LEU A 96 3.28 4.04 -2.57
N GLU A 97 3.28 4.73 -1.43
CA GLU A 97 2.13 5.46 -0.90
C GLU A 97 2.30 6.99 -1.03
N ASP A 98 3.42 7.43 -1.59
CA ASP A 98 3.67 8.85 -1.85
C ASP A 98 3.22 9.21 -3.27
N PRO A 99 2.24 10.12 -3.42
CA PRO A 99 1.71 10.47 -4.75
C PRO A 99 2.77 10.99 -5.71
N ALA A 100 3.73 11.78 -5.24
CA ALA A 100 4.80 12.31 -6.10
C ALA A 100 5.70 11.21 -6.64
N THR A 101 6.04 10.23 -5.79
CA THR A 101 6.82 9.07 -6.21
C THR A 101 6.07 8.24 -7.25
N VAL A 102 4.79 7.99 -7.02
CA VAL A 102 3.95 7.24 -7.96
C VAL A 102 3.85 7.96 -9.29
N ASP A 103 3.62 9.27 -9.27
CA ASP A 103 3.55 10.08 -10.50
C ASP A 103 4.87 10.02 -11.28
N LEU A 104 6.00 10.11 -10.58
CA LEU A 104 7.33 10.04 -11.19
C LEU A 104 7.57 8.69 -11.85
N VAL A 105 7.27 7.59 -11.16
CA VAL A 105 7.44 6.24 -11.68
C VAL A 105 6.56 6.02 -12.92
N ARG A 106 5.31 6.44 -12.86
CA ARG A 106 4.40 6.31 -14.00
C ARG A 106 4.88 7.08 -15.22
N ALA A 107 5.33 8.32 -15.03
CA ALA A 107 5.87 9.12 -16.12
C ALA A 107 7.14 8.50 -16.69
N PHE A 108 8.01 8.01 -15.82
CA PHE A 108 9.25 7.34 -16.22
C PHE A 108 8.98 6.06 -17.03
N ASP A 109 7.97 5.30 -16.65
CA ASP A 109 7.61 4.05 -17.33
C ASP A 109 7.11 4.30 -18.77
N GLU A 110 6.59 5.49 -19.05
CA GLU A 110 6.15 5.87 -20.40
C GLU A 110 7.31 6.20 -21.34
N ILE A 111 8.51 6.44 -20.78
CA ILE A 111 9.70 6.75 -21.56
C ILE A 111 10.37 5.45 -21.95
N SER A 112 10.36 5.15 -23.25
CA SER A 112 10.92 3.90 -23.78
C SER A 112 12.38 4.00 -24.21
N ASP A 113 12.90 5.19 -24.47
CA ASP A 113 14.28 5.39 -24.93
C ASP A 113 15.27 5.15 -23.78
N PRO A 114 16.14 4.12 -23.89
CA PRO A 114 17.09 3.79 -22.82
C PRO A 114 18.06 4.92 -22.49
N ALA A 115 18.49 5.69 -23.48
CA ALA A 115 19.43 6.80 -23.25
C ALA A 115 18.77 7.93 -22.45
N VAL A 116 17.51 8.25 -22.75
CA VAL A 116 16.74 9.26 -22.01
C VAL A 116 16.50 8.79 -20.58
N ARG A 117 16.13 7.53 -20.41
CA ARG A 117 15.91 6.94 -19.08
C ARG A 117 17.16 7.03 -18.21
N GLU A 118 18.32 6.69 -18.78
CA GLU A 118 19.60 6.77 -18.08
C GLU A 118 19.94 8.20 -17.64
N ARG A 119 19.69 9.18 -18.50
CA ARG A 119 19.92 10.60 -18.20
C ARG A 119 19.02 11.09 -17.07
N LEU A 120 17.76 10.67 -17.06
CA LEU A 120 16.82 11.03 -15.99
C LEU A 120 17.24 10.44 -14.64
N VAL A 121 17.70 9.20 -14.65
CA VAL A 121 18.22 8.56 -13.41
C VAL A 121 19.44 9.33 -12.90
N GLU A 122 20.40 9.66 -13.76
CA GLU A 122 21.58 10.43 -13.39
C GLU A 122 21.22 11.80 -12.82
N LEU A 123 20.28 12.51 -13.46
CA LEU A 123 19.82 13.81 -12.98
C LEU A 123 19.20 13.70 -11.59
N THR A 124 18.30 12.73 -11.42
CA THR A 124 17.61 12.52 -10.14
C THR A 124 18.61 12.19 -9.02
N GLN A 125 19.58 11.32 -9.31
CA GLN A 125 20.65 10.98 -8.37
C GLN A 125 21.51 12.20 -8.00
N SER A 126 21.86 13.00 -8.98
CA SER A 126 22.66 14.20 -8.75
C SER A 126 21.91 15.23 -7.88
N LEU A 127 20.61 15.41 -8.13
CA LEU A 127 19.78 16.30 -7.32
C LEU A 127 19.66 15.79 -5.88
N ALA A 128 19.48 14.48 -5.72
CA ALA A 128 19.36 13.86 -4.40
C ALA A 128 20.64 14.11 -3.57
N ILE A 129 21.80 13.91 -4.18
CA ILE A 129 23.10 14.14 -3.52
C ILE A 129 23.26 15.62 -3.16
N ALA A 130 22.96 16.52 -4.11
CA ALA A 130 23.10 17.96 -3.90
C ALA A 130 22.22 18.48 -2.77
N LEU A 131 20.97 17.96 -2.67
CA LEU A 131 20.01 18.40 -1.67
C LEU A 131 20.26 17.73 -0.29
N ALA A 132 20.82 16.52 -0.26
CA ALA A 132 21.15 15.83 0.98
C ALA A 132 22.30 16.50 1.74
N GLY A 133 23.16 17.24 1.05
CA GLY A 133 24.25 18.00 1.66
C GLY A 133 23.82 19.30 2.34
N ARG A 134 22.54 19.61 2.36
CA ARG A 134 21.97 20.77 3.02
C ARG A 134 21.38 20.36 4.37
#